data_b8632ec5c80e85f331571668b92939a1
#
_entry.id   b8632ec5c80e85f331571668b92939a1
#
_cell.length_a   1.000
_cell.length_b   1.000
_cell.length_c   1.000
_cell.angle_alpha   90.00
_cell.angle_beta   90.00
_cell.angle_gamma   90.00
#
_symmetry.space_group_name_H-M   'P 1'
#
loop_
_entity.id
_entity.type
_entity.pdbx_description
1 polymer ?
#
loop_
_entity_poly.entity_id
_entity_poly.type
_entity_poly.pdbx_seq_one_letter_code
_entity_poly.pdbx_strand_id
1 'polypeptide(L)'
;MFIGRVTGHLVTTQKEPAMADSKLVVVEACSGAGPAEPALKATGKVLVAVDSLGAGVGEFVLVTQGSSARLTERTRTMPVDAVVIGIVDTVRLQDRVLRRADGTLTG
;
A
#
# COMPACT_ATOMS: atom_id res chain seq x y z
N MET A 1 3.11 -7.62 6.27
CA MET A 1 3.37 -6.21 5.95
C MET A 1 4.21 -6.13 4.70
N PHE A 2 3.92 -5.23 3.79
CA PHE A 2 4.68 -5.09 2.56
C PHE A 2 4.58 -3.66 2.04
N ILE A 3 5.48 -3.30 1.11
CA ILE A 3 5.41 -2.04 0.38
C ILE A 3 4.70 -2.31 -0.93
N GLY A 4 3.75 -1.44 -1.29
CA GLY A 4 3.05 -1.54 -2.55
C GLY A 4 2.90 -0.18 -3.20
N ARG A 5 2.43 -0.17 -4.43
CA ARG A 5 2.12 1.05 -5.16
C ARG A 5 0.63 1.09 -5.44
N VAL A 6 0.01 2.22 -5.17
CA VAL A 6 -1.41 2.42 -5.49
C VAL A 6 -1.55 2.54 -7.01
N THR A 7 -2.31 1.63 -7.61
CA THR A 7 -2.53 1.62 -9.05
C THR A 7 -3.93 2.07 -9.45
N GLY A 8 -4.85 2.18 -8.48
CA GLY A 8 -6.20 2.61 -8.77
C GLY A 8 -7.04 2.73 -7.51
N HIS A 9 -8.26 3.14 -7.72
CA HIS A 9 -9.28 3.22 -6.69
C HIS A 9 -10.45 2.32 -7.05
N LEU A 10 -11.08 1.76 -6.03
CA LEU A 10 -12.23 0.89 -6.21
C LEU A 10 -13.48 1.64 -5.75
N VAL A 11 -14.51 1.66 -6.61
CA VAL A 11 -15.80 2.23 -6.28
C VAL A 11 -16.82 1.11 -6.25
N THR A 12 -17.53 0.95 -5.12
CA THR A 12 -18.56 -0.07 -4.98
C THR A 12 -19.92 0.58 -4.85
N THR A 13 -20.94 -0.04 -5.43
CA THR A 13 -22.31 0.48 -5.32
C THR A 13 -22.92 0.18 -3.96
N GLN A 14 -22.47 -0.91 -3.31
CA GLN A 14 -22.91 -1.29 -1.97
C GLN A 14 -21.73 -1.81 -1.16
N LYS A 15 -21.70 -1.49 0.12
CA LYS A 15 -20.69 -1.95 1.07
C LYS A 15 -21.34 -2.25 2.41
N GLU A 16 -20.67 -3.06 3.20
CA GLU A 16 -21.05 -3.24 4.60
C GLU A 16 -21.09 -1.89 5.33
N PRO A 17 -22.07 -1.64 6.19
CA PRO A 17 -22.17 -0.35 6.90
C PRO A 17 -20.90 0.03 7.66
N ALA A 18 -20.16 -0.95 8.19
CA ALA A 18 -18.92 -0.67 8.91
C ALA A 18 -17.84 -0.07 8.00
N MET A 19 -18.01 -0.21 6.68
CA MET A 19 -17.05 0.30 5.69
C MET A 19 -17.59 1.47 4.88
N ALA A 20 -18.75 2.04 5.24
CA ALA A 20 -19.43 3.02 4.42
C ALA A 20 -18.59 4.24 4.09
N ASP A 21 -17.76 4.70 5.02
CA ASP A 21 -16.91 5.87 4.85
C ASP A 21 -15.47 5.51 4.45
N SER A 22 -15.22 4.26 4.15
CA SER A 22 -13.86 3.80 3.85
C SER A 22 -13.55 3.93 2.37
N LYS A 23 -12.35 4.39 2.07
CA LYS A 23 -11.81 4.44 0.71
C LYS A 23 -11.10 3.12 0.44
N LEU A 24 -11.36 2.54 -0.72
CA LEU A 24 -10.71 1.31 -1.16
C LEU A 24 -9.74 1.63 -2.29
N VAL A 25 -8.53 1.12 -2.20
CA VAL A 25 -7.50 1.31 -3.20
C VAL A 25 -7.02 -0.02 -3.73
N VAL A 26 -6.60 -0.02 -4.99
CA VAL A 26 -5.95 -1.18 -5.61
C VAL A 26 -4.44 -0.97 -5.46
N VAL A 27 -3.77 -1.96 -4.89
CA VAL A 27 -2.33 -1.87 -4.60
C VAL A 27 -1.62 -3.03 -5.27
N GLU A 28 -0.53 -2.74 -5.95
CA GLU A 28 0.37 -3.76 -6.47
C GLU A 28 1.56 -3.90 -5.52
N ALA A 29 1.78 -5.10 -5.02
CA ALA A 29 2.90 -5.36 -4.11
C ALA A 29 4.22 -5.20 -4.84
N CYS A 30 5.21 -4.65 -4.13
CA CYS A 30 6.56 -4.44 -4.65
C CYS A 30 7.56 -5.28 -3.88
N SER A 31 8.66 -5.65 -4.54
CA SER A 31 9.78 -6.32 -3.92
C SER A 31 11.04 -5.51 -4.16
N GLY A 32 12.03 -5.67 -3.28
CA GLY A 32 13.34 -5.09 -3.50
C GLY A 32 14.06 -5.80 -4.64
N ALA A 33 14.77 -5.05 -5.47
CA ALA A 33 15.66 -5.64 -6.45
C ALA A 33 16.92 -6.19 -5.76
N GLY A 34 17.73 -6.95 -6.50
CA GLY A 34 18.97 -7.50 -5.98
C GLY A 34 20.00 -6.42 -5.65
N PRO A 35 21.14 -6.82 -5.04
CA PRO A 35 22.13 -5.84 -4.56
C PRO A 35 22.70 -4.95 -5.66
N ALA A 36 22.71 -5.42 -6.91
CA ALA A 36 23.25 -4.65 -8.03
C ALA A 36 22.32 -3.53 -8.50
N GLU A 37 21.03 -3.63 -8.19
CA GLU A 37 20.01 -2.66 -8.61
C GLU A 37 19.09 -2.34 -7.45
N PRO A 38 19.49 -1.43 -6.53
CA PRO A 38 18.61 -1.06 -5.42
C PRO A 38 17.42 -0.26 -5.93
N ALA A 39 16.28 -0.93 -6.01
CA ALA A 39 15.01 -0.34 -6.45
C ALA A 39 13.86 -1.20 -5.94
N LEU A 40 12.67 -0.65 -5.88
CA LEU A 40 11.45 -1.41 -5.62
C LEU A 40 10.78 -1.68 -6.95
N LYS A 41 10.49 -2.95 -7.21
CA LYS A 41 9.88 -3.38 -8.47
C LYS A 41 8.54 -4.04 -8.22
N ALA A 42 7.61 -3.82 -9.13
CA ALA A 42 6.29 -4.43 -9.11
C ALA A 42 6.41 -5.95 -9.26
N THR A 43 5.60 -6.68 -8.52
CA THR A 43 5.62 -8.15 -8.53
C THR A 43 4.50 -8.76 -9.36
N GLY A 44 3.53 -7.95 -9.78
CA GLY A 44 2.32 -8.44 -10.44
C GLY A 44 1.23 -8.90 -9.48
N LYS A 45 1.51 -8.95 -8.19
CA LYS A 45 0.50 -9.33 -7.19
C LYS A 45 -0.32 -8.11 -6.81
N VAL A 46 -1.62 -8.17 -7.08
CA VAL A 46 -2.54 -7.05 -6.86
C VAL A 46 -3.55 -7.41 -5.78
N LEU A 47 -3.87 -6.47 -4.93
CA LEU A 47 -4.86 -6.65 -3.87
C LEU A 47 -5.61 -5.34 -3.62
N VAL A 48 -6.72 -5.46 -2.89
CA VAL A 48 -7.53 -4.31 -2.48
C VAL A 48 -7.24 -4.04 -1.00
N ALA A 49 -7.01 -2.79 -0.66
CA ALA A 49 -6.74 -2.38 0.71
C ALA A 49 -7.61 -1.19 1.10
N VAL A 50 -7.90 -1.08 2.39
CA VAL A 50 -8.57 0.09 2.95
C VAL A 50 -7.52 1.19 3.13
N ASP A 51 -7.86 2.41 2.69
CA ASP A 51 -6.99 3.58 2.85
C ASP A 51 -7.73 4.69 3.59
N SER A 52 -7.22 5.08 4.74
CA SER A 52 -7.72 6.22 5.51
C SER A 52 -6.75 7.40 5.51
N LEU A 53 -5.64 7.29 4.78
CA LEU A 53 -4.58 8.30 4.76
C LEU A 53 -4.65 9.23 3.56
N GLY A 54 -5.45 8.88 2.55
CA GLY A 54 -5.57 9.68 1.34
C GLY A 54 -4.47 9.42 0.32
N ALA A 55 -4.00 8.19 0.20
CA ALA A 55 -3.00 7.84 -0.81
C ALA A 55 -3.57 7.99 -2.21
N GLY A 56 -2.80 8.61 -3.09
CA GLY A 56 -3.16 8.79 -4.49
C GLY A 56 -2.55 7.73 -5.39
N VAL A 57 -3.09 7.61 -6.61
CA VAL A 57 -2.54 6.71 -7.62
C VAL A 57 -1.09 7.10 -7.90
N GLY A 58 -0.22 6.10 -7.94
CA GLY A 58 1.21 6.29 -8.15
C GLY A 58 2.02 6.41 -6.87
N GLU A 59 1.38 6.60 -5.72
CA GLU A 59 2.09 6.68 -4.46
C GLU A 59 2.46 5.30 -3.93
N PHE A 60 3.62 5.21 -3.27
CA PHE A 60 4.03 4.02 -2.57
C PHE A 60 3.49 4.04 -1.16
N VAL A 61 3.02 2.89 -0.69
CA VAL A 61 2.34 2.76 0.59
C VAL A 61 2.88 1.55 1.36
N LEU A 62 2.74 1.63 2.67
CA LEU A 62 3.01 0.50 3.55
C LEU A 62 1.66 -0.14 3.89
N VAL A 63 1.55 -1.44 3.67
CA VAL A 63 0.31 -2.19 3.82
C VAL A 63 0.49 -3.30 4.84
N THR A 64 -0.44 -3.40 5.78
CA THR A 64 -0.52 -4.56 6.68
C THR A 64 -1.65 -5.49 6.23
N GLN A 65 -1.48 -6.79 6.47
CA GLN A 65 -2.40 -7.82 6.00
C GLN A 65 -2.84 -8.75 7.12
N GLY A 66 -3.82 -9.58 6.82
CA GLY A 66 -4.34 -10.60 7.72
C GLY A 66 -5.01 -9.98 8.92
N SER A 67 -4.97 -10.66 10.05
CA SER A 67 -5.58 -10.16 11.29
C SER A 67 -4.92 -8.85 11.76
N SER A 68 -3.67 -8.61 11.40
CA SER A 68 -2.98 -7.35 11.73
C SER A 68 -3.64 -6.13 11.09
N ALA A 69 -4.35 -6.30 9.97
CA ALA A 69 -5.06 -5.21 9.32
C ALA A 69 -6.15 -4.62 10.20
N ARG A 70 -6.62 -5.35 11.20
CA ARG A 70 -7.69 -4.90 12.11
C ARG A 70 -7.17 -4.38 13.45
N LEU A 71 -5.85 -4.21 13.57
CA LEU A 71 -5.25 -3.69 14.80
C LEU A 71 -5.25 -2.16 14.86
N THR A 72 -5.61 -1.47 13.78
CA THR A 72 -5.76 -0.03 13.83
C THR A 72 -7.09 0.35 14.46
N GLU A 73 -7.16 1.50 15.09
CA GLU A 73 -8.39 1.96 15.70
C GLU A 73 -9.52 2.07 14.66
N ARG A 74 -9.20 2.55 13.48
CA ARG A 74 -10.16 2.71 12.41
C ARG A 74 -10.72 1.39 11.88
N THR A 75 -9.88 0.35 11.78
CA THR A 75 -10.25 -0.90 11.12
C THR A 75 -10.67 -2.00 12.08
N ARG A 76 -10.62 -1.74 13.39
CA ARG A 76 -10.87 -2.75 14.42
C ARG A 76 -12.19 -3.50 14.24
N THR A 77 -13.22 -2.82 13.76
CA THR A 77 -14.54 -3.39 13.56
C THR A 77 -14.88 -3.66 12.09
N MET A 78 -13.92 -3.51 11.19
CA MET A 78 -14.12 -3.69 9.76
C MET A 78 -13.79 -5.11 9.31
N PRO A 79 -14.54 -5.66 8.35
CA PRO A 79 -14.24 -6.97 7.76
C PRO A 79 -13.15 -6.84 6.68
N VAL A 80 -11.93 -6.45 7.08
CA VAL A 80 -10.83 -6.18 6.15
C VAL A 80 -9.60 -6.98 6.54
N ASP A 81 -8.79 -7.33 5.54
CA ASP A 81 -7.55 -8.07 5.72
C ASP A 81 -6.33 -7.35 5.11
N ALA A 82 -6.51 -6.15 4.57
CA ALA A 82 -5.41 -5.34 4.06
C ALA A 82 -5.71 -3.86 4.31
N VAL A 83 -4.78 -3.14 4.91
CA VAL A 83 -4.95 -1.73 5.28
C VAL A 83 -3.66 -0.98 4.99
N VAL A 84 -3.81 0.19 4.35
CA VAL A 84 -2.70 1.13 4.17
C VAL A 84 -2.43 1.83 5.51
N ILE A 85 -1.22 1.66 6.02
CA ILE A 85 -0.83 2.25 7.32
C ILE A 85 0.23 3.35 7.19
N GLY A 86 0.73 3.60 5.98
CA GLY A 86 1.70 4.66 5.76
C GLY A 86 1.84 5.00 4.29
N ILE A 87 2.24 6.24 4.02
CA ILE A 87 2.63 6.68 2.67
C ILE A 87 4.15 6.79 2.69
N VAL A 88 4.80 6.16 1.71
CA VAL A 88 6.26 6.01 1.70
C VAL A 88 6.88 7.00 0.72
N ASP A 89 7.80 7.82 1.20
CA ASP A 89 8.58 8.74 0.36
C ASP A 89 9.95 8.19 0.03
N THR A 90 10.61 7.57 1.01
CA THR A 90 11.97 7.05 0.83
C THR A 90 12.10 5.69 1.49
N VAL A 91 12.99 4.88 0.94
CA VAL A 91 13.38 3.58 1.50
C VAL A 91 14.89 3.50 1.47
N ARG A 92 15.49 3.02 2.55
CA ARG A 92 16.93 2.79 2.58
C ARG A 92 17.20 1.30 2.37
N LEU A 93 17.97 0.99 1.33
CA LEU A 93 18.36 -0.37 1.00
C LEU A 93 19.89 -0.39 0.78
N GLN A 94 20.60 -1.24 1.52
CA GLN A 94 22.04 -1.45 1.31
C GLN A 94 22.84 -0.16 1.21
N ASP A 95 22.65 0.73 2.19
CA ASP A 95 23.31 2.04 2.24
C ASP A 95 22.89 3.01 1.14
N ARG A 96 21.87 2.65 0.37
CA ARG A 96 21.28 3.53 -0.63
C ARG A 96 19.92 4.01 -0.16
N VAL A 97 19.63 5.28 -0.44
CA VAL A 97 18.32 5.87 -0.17
C VAL A 97 17.56 5.93 -1.49
N LEU A 98 16.43 5.22 -1.55
CA LEU A 98 15.56 5.23 -2.71
C LEU A 98 14.52 6.32 -2.51
N ARG A 99 14.36 7.18 -3.50
CA ARG A 99 13.37 8.25 -3.47
C ARG A 99 12.38 8.06 -4.60
N ARG A 100 11.17 8.52 -4.35
CA ARG A 100 10.14 8.46 -5.38
C ARG A 100 10.49 9.45 -6.49
N ALA A 101 10.59 8.92 -7.72
CA ALA A 101 10.77 9.71 -8.92
C ALA A 101 10.05 8.97 -10.04
N ASP A 102 9.31 9.70 -10.88
CA ASP A 102 8.59 9.13 -12.03
C ASP A 102 7.71 7.93 -11.67
N GLY A 103 7.15 7.92 -10.46
CA GLY A 103 6.29 6.84 -9.99
C GLY A 103 7.00 5.58 -9.55
N THR A 104 8.34 5.62 -9.42
CA THR A 104 9.13 4.51 -8.91
C THR A 104 10.03 4.97 -7.77
N LEU A 105 10.45 4.03 -6.90
CA LEU A 105 11.45 4.31 -5.87
C LEU A 105 12.79 3.79 -6.37
N THR A 106 13.69 4.72 -6.67
CA THR A 106 15.04 4.40 -7.18
C THR A 106 16.11 5.17 -6.40
N GLY A 107 17.29 4.60 -6.36
CA GLY A 107 18.45 5.19 -5.70
C GLY A 107 19.26 6.15 -6.54
#